data_5e918a7bf1c2578f84cb0dfe8be3e714
#
_entry.id   5e918a7bf1c2578f84cb0dfe8be3e714
#
_cell.length_a   1.000
_cell.length_b   1.000
_cell.length_c   1.000
_cell.angle_alpha   90.00
_cell.angle_beta   90.00
_cell.angle_gamma   90.00
#
_symmetry.space_group_name_H-M   'P 1'
#
loop_
_entity.id
_entity.type
_entity.pdbx_description
1 polymer ?
#
loop_
_entity_poly.entity_id
_entity_poly.type
_entity_poly.pdbx_seq_one_letter_code
_entity_poly.pdbx_strand_id
1 'polypeptide(L)'
;MLSKDKIKYLRHEFRGYLSNVCGLAEIIRDNLQDCSISDLYFDAKILDQEAQNLDVAFKQSFYSRGEALEDFDFEQFKKTIYGPLYILLGLSQRLKKQNEVYKLNLAEDIDKLQESCRAIQALMEKHLSITSSEYHSTFHQSTKPEIEIASQRPTTRGKILLVEDNADSRKTYTQKIENMGHKLEIATDGFEALRILKEKEFDLVLLDILMPGMSGYEVLERIKTDPKLKHIPVIILSALDESDSVTQCLRLGAEDYLLKGHDYVIFEAKIDSCLEKKQIRDHERLIVKELRTYQELFERELAEAASYVRGFLPHKLKNTVSTDYIFNPSKKLGGDIFDYHWIDPDHFIFYLLDVSGHGIGAALLSVSVMNVLRSQINNKTDLLNPNVILEALNSSFLTDQQNDMYFTIWYGVYQPSTRILKYASAGSPPSVLIYWEDNKPILEQLVTSDLIIGVDQSYQYEVKEVSVRPNSRIYLFSDGVYEIKQENNRMLGFREFLEILSIPPQQDISNVNNILLRIQGFTGVEHFEDDFTLLELRFH
;
A
#
# COMPACT_ATOMS: atom_id res chain seq x y z
N MET A 1 32.40 20.03 -3.48
CA MET A 1 31.33 20.58 -2.65
C MET A 1 30.85 21.91 -3.22
N LEU A 2 29.55 22.09 -3.36
CA LEU A 2 28.99 23.36 -3.85
C LEU A 2 29.00 24.39 -2.71
N SER A 3 29.24 25.71 -3.03
CA SER A 3 29.19 26.75 -2.01
C SER A 3 27.76 26.94 -1.46
N LYS A 4 27.58 27.35 -0.19
CA LYS A 4 26.29 27.63 0.44
C LYS A 4 25.40 28.54 -0.40
N ASP A 5 25.99 29.55 -1.06
CA ASP A 5 25.25 30.48 -1.92
C ASP A 5 24.73 29.80 -3.19
N LYS A 6 25.49 28.85 -3.73
CA LYS A 6 25.08 28.08 -4.91
C LYS A 6 23.93 27.10 -4.59
N ILE A 7 23.92 26.52 -3.39
CA ILE A 7 22.83 25.66 -2.91
C ILE A 7 21.57 26.50 -2.65
N LYS A 8 21.69 27.69 -2.06
CA LYS A 8 20.55 28.61 -1.87
C LYS A 8 19.96 29.06 -3.20
N TYR A 9 20.80 29.39 -4.19
CA TYR A 9 20.38 29.74 -5.55
C TYR A 9 19.61 28.59 -6.19
N LEU A 10 20.17 27.38 -6.20
CA LEU A 10 19.52 26.20 -6.74
C LEU A 10 18.17 25.92 -6.08
N ARG A 11 18.11 26.02 -4.76
CA ARG A 11 16.86 25.85 -4.01
C ARG A 11 15.78 26.84 -4.45
N HIS A 12 16.15 28.09 -4.69
CA HIS A 12 15.22 29.14 -5.11
C HIS A 12 14.68 28.87 -6.53
N GLU A 13 15.55 28.59 -7.47
CA GLU A 13 15.20 28.31 -8.88
C GLU A 13 14.33 27.04 -8.99
N PHE A 14 14.76 25.95 -8.35
CA PHE A 14 13.98 24.71 -8.31
C PHE A 14 12.58 24.92 -7.78
N ARG A 15 12.43 25.68 -6.69
CA ARG A 15 11.12 25.94 -6.09
C ARG A 15 10.18 26.66 -7.05
N GLY A 16 10.67 27.57 -7.86
CA GLY A 16 9.87 28.28 -8.86
C GLY A 16 9.30 27.33 -9.92
N TYR A 17 10.17 26.52 -10.53
CA TYR A 17 9.73 25.55 -11.55
C TYR A 17 8.85 24.43 -10.97
N LEU A 18 9.16 23.98 -9.76
CA LEU A 18 8.39 22.92 -9.09
C LEU A 18 6.98 23.37 -8.76
N SER A 19 6.79 24.60 -8.30
CA SER A 19 5.46 25.19 -8.07
C SER A 19 4.62 25.23 -9.35
N ASN A 20 5.26 25.54 -10.49
CA ASN A 20 4.61 25.52 -11.79
C ASN A 20 4.23 24.08 -12.21
N VAL A 21 5.12 23.09 -12.02
CA VAL A 21 4.85 21.69 -12.34
C VAL A 21 3.65 21.18 -11.53
N CYS A 22 3.63 21.40 -10.22
CA CYS A 22 2.52 20.97 -9.37
C CYS A 22 1.20 21.66 -9.74
N GLY A 23 1.20 22.98 -9.91
CA GLY A 23 -0.02 23.72 -10.27
C GLY A 23 -0.57 23.34 -11.65
N LEU A 24 0.28 23.14 -12.65
CA LEU A 24 -0.15 22.73 -13.98
C LEU A 24 -0.62 21.27 -14.01
N ALA A 25 0.02 20.36 -13.27
CA ALA A 25 -0.42 18.98 -13.15
C ALA A 25 -1.82 18.87 -12.53
N GLU A 26 -2.09 19.65 -11.50
CA GLU A 26 -3.40 19.77 -10.86
C GLU A 26 -4.46 20.33 -11.83
N ILE A 27 -4.16 21.39 -12.57
CA ILE A 27 -5.04 21.98 -13.59
C ILE A 27 -5.37 20.95 -14.70
N ILE A 28 -4.38 20.22 -15.19
CA ILE A 28 -4.58 19.18 -16.21
C ILE A 28 -5.46 18.05 -15.68
N ARG A 29 -5.25 17.59 -14.43
CA ARG A 29 -6.07 16.58 -13.77
C ARG A 29 -7.53 17.06 -13.64
N ASP A 30 -7.74 18.27 -13.14
CA ASP A 30 -9.07 18.81 -12.88
C ASP A 30 -9.86 19.04 -14.18
N ASN A 31 -9.20 19.53 -15.22
CA ASN A 31 -9.83 19.70 -16.54
C ASN A 31 -10.21 18.36 -17.22
N LEU A 32 -9.60 17.26 -16.81
CA LEU A 32 -9.90 15.91 -17.33
C LEU A 32 -10.82 15.10 -16.42
N GLN A 33 -11.19 15.60 -15.24
CA GLN A 33 -12.04 14.88 -14.28
C GLN A 33 -13.42 14.52 -14.87
N ASP A 34 -14.00 15.39 -15.66
CA ASP A 34 -15.30 15.18 -16.31
C ASP A 34 -15.18 14.59 -17.73
N CYS A 35 -13.96 14.22 -18.15
CA CYS A 35 -13.73 13.63 -19.46
C CYS A 35 -14.25 12.19 -19.51
N SER A 36 -15.06 11.87 -20.51
CA SER A 36 -15.62 10.52 -20.72
C SER A 36 -14.56 9.44 -21.09
N ILE A 37 -13.29 9.84 -21.26
CA ILE A 37 -12.19 8.97 -21.65
C ILE A 37 -11.38 8.61 -20.38
N SER A 38 -11.67 7.44 -19.81
CA SER A 38 -11.08 6.96 -18.55
C SER A 38 -9.55 6.95 -18.55
N ASP A 39 -8.92 6.62 -19.66
CA ASP A 39 -7.46 6.51 -19.78
C ASP A 39 -6.77 7.87 -19.67
N LEU A 40 -7.39 8.94 -20.20
CA LEU A 40 -6.88 10.32 -20.11
C LEU A 40 -6.90 10.84 -18.67
N TYR A 41 -7.99 10.62 -17.98
CA TYR A 41 -8.09 11.00 -16.56
C TYR A 41 -7.10 10.21 -15.69
N PHE A 42 -6.91 8.93 -15.99
CA PHE A 42 -5.93 8.10 -15.28
C PHE A 42 -4.50 8.59 -15.49
N ASP A 43 -4.10 8.89 -16.73
CA ASP A 43 -2.79 9.47 -17.05
C ASP A 43 -2.59 10.82 -16.34
N ALA A 44 -3.60 11.68 -16.29
CA ALA A 44 -3.56 12.96 -15.61
C ALA A 44 -3.45 12.81 -14.07
N LYS A 45 -4.10 11.81 -13.49
CA LYS A 45 -4.00 11.50 -12.06
C LYS A 45 -2.60 11.01 -11.69
N ILE A 46 -1.97 10.17 -12.53
CA ILE A 46 -0.58 9.75 -12.32
C ILE A 46 0.36 10.95 -12.46
N LEU A 47 0.13 11.82 -13.44
CA LEU A 47 0.91 13.04 -13.64
C LEU A 47 0.89 13.94 -12.41
N ASP A 48 -0.28 14.17 -11.82
CA ASP A 48 -0.44 14.96 -10.59
C ASP A 48 0.25 14.28 -9.39
N GLN A 49 0.10 12.97 -9.23
CA GLN A 49 0.77 12.22 -8.16
C GLN A 49 2.30 12.31 -8.27
N GLU A 50 2.86 12.20 -9.48
CA GLU A 50 4.32 12.30 -9.68
C GLU A 50 4.82 13.74 -9.49
N ALA A 51 4.00 14.75 -9.77
CA ALA A 51 4.33 16.14 -9.44
C ALA A 51 4.40 16.35 -7.91
N GLN A 52 3.48 15.75 -7.15
CA GLN A 52 3.51 15.77 -5.68
C GLN A 52 4.72 14.99 -5.13
N ASN A 53 5.04 13.81 -5.70
CA ASN A 53 6.22 13.04 -5.32
C ASN A 53 7.51 13.85 -5.54
N LEU A 54 7.59 14.59 -6.64
CA LEU A 54 8.72 15.49 -6.93
C LEU A 54 8.83 16.62 -5.89
N ASP A 55 7.71 17.21 -5.45
CA ASP A 55 7.66 18.24 -4.41
C ASP A 55 8.10 17.69 -3.04
N VAL A 56 7.61 16.50 -2.67
CA VAL A 56 8.02 15.82 -1.43
C VAL A 56 9.52 15.53 -1.44
N ALA A 57 10.04 14.96 -2.53
CA ALA A 57 11.46 14.68 -2.68
C ALA A 57 12.34 15.94 -2.56
N PHE A 58 11.88 17.05 -3.13
CA PHE A 58 12.53 18.34 -3.01
C PHE A 58 12.52 18.85 -1.56
N LYS A 59 11.36 18.82 -0.90
CA LYS A 59 11.21 19.25 0.50
C LYS A 59 12.08 18.43 1.43
N GLN A 60 12.06 17.12 1.31
CA GLN A 60 12.90 16.22 2.10
C GLN A 60 14.39 16.53 1.92
N SER A 61 14.83 16.82 0.71
CA SER A 61 16.24 17.08 0.43
C SER A 61 16.74 18.45 0.91
N PHE A 62 15.88 19.48 0.89
CA PHE A 62 16.28 20.87 1.20
C PHE A 62 15.82 21.41 2.55
N TYR A 63 14.83 20.77 3.23
CA TYR A 63 14.24 21.31 4.46
C TYR A 63 14.34 20.36 5.67
N SER A 64 14.62 19.08 5.48
CA SER A 64 14.63 18.09 6.57
C SER A 64 15.87 18.14 7.49
N ARG A 65 16.90 18.94 7.17
CA ARG A 65 18.16 19.01 7.96
C ARG A 65 18.48 20.39 8.54
N GLY A 66 17.50 21.24 8.76
CA GLY A 66 17.71 22.57 9.34
C GLY A 66 18.62 23.48 8.50
N GLU A 67 19.28 24.49 9.13
CA GLU A 67 20.15 25.43 8.43
C GLU A 67 21.55 24.90 8.07
N ALA A 68 21.90 23.68 8.47
CA ALA A 68 23.21 23.09 8.18
C ALA A 68 23.25 22.47 6.78
N LEU A 69 23.44 23.33 5.76
CA LEU A 69 23.62 22.94 4.35
C LEU A 69 25.00 22.31 4.05
N GLU A 70 25.80 21.99 5.08
CA GLU A 70 27.19 21.51 4.89
C GLU A 70 27.24 20.04 4.42
N ASP A 71 26.21 19.25 4.68
CA ASP A 71 26.13 17.82 4.36
C ASP A 71 25.06 17.48 3.30
N PHE A 72 24.80 18.40 2.36
CA PHE A 72 23.82 18.14 1.30
C PHE A 72 24.28 17.01 0.37
N ASP A 73 23.55 15.87 0.40
CA ASP A 73 23.84 14.71 -0.43
C ASP A 73 23.24 14.86 -1.83
N PHE A 74 24.08 15.34 -2.75
CA PHE A 74 23.71 15.57 -4.14
C PHE A 74 23.41 14.30 -4.92
N GLU A 75 24.09 13.20 -4.63
CA GLU A 75 23.86 11.94 -5.33
C GLU A 75 22.52 11.33 -4.93
N GLN A 76 22.17 11.41 -3.66
CA GLN A 76 20.86 10.98 -3.18
C GLN A 76 19.76 11.89 -3.75
N PHE A 77 19.97 13.21 -3.75
CA PHE A 77 19.02 14.17 -4.33
C PHE A 77 18.76 13.90 -5.82
N LYS A 78 19.81 13.67 -6.61
CA LYS A 78 19.66 13.29 -8.02
C LYS A 78 18.79 12.05 -8.19
N LYS A 79 19.11 10.97 -7.48
CA LYS A 79 18.38 9.70 -7.58
C LYS A 79 16.90 9.87 -7.28
N THR A 80 16.56 10.72 -6.33
CA THR A 80 15.18 10.93 -5.88
C THR A 80 14.38 11.82 -6.83
N ILE A 81 15.03 12.80 -7.50
CA ILE A 81 14.35 13.75 -8.40
C ILE A 81 14.18 13.21 -9.82
N TYR A 82 15.15 12.46 -10.35
CA TYR A 82 15.10 12.03 -11.75
C TYR A 82 13.95 11.08 -12.07
N GLY A 83 13.60 10.15 -11.17
CA GLY A 83 12.51 9.20 -11.39
C GLY A 83 11.18 9.90 -11.70
N PRO A 84 10.62 10.69 -10.75
CA PRO A 84 9.38 11.44 -10.98
C PRO A 84 9.46 12.39 -12.19
N LEU A 85 10.60 13.06 -12.41
CA LEU A 85 10.78 13.99 -13.52
C LEU A 85 10.67 13.33 -14.90
N TYR A 86 11.24 12.13 -15.06
CA TYR A 86 11.13 11.38 -16.32
C TYR A 86 9.70 10.86 -16.55
N ILE A 87 9.02 10.42 -15.51
CA ILE A 87 7.63 10.00 -15.61
C ILE A 87 6.75 11.18 -16.04
N LEU A 88 6.92 12.35 -15.43
CA LEU A 88 6.21 13.58 -15.79
C LEU A 88 6.42 13.97 -17.26
N LEU A 89 7.66 13.93 -17.75
CA LEU A 89 7.98 14.21 -19.16
C LEU A 89 7.34 13.19 -20.10
N GLY A 90 7.39 11.90 -19.77
CA GLY A 90 6.78 10.85 -20.58
C GLY A 90 5.27 10.96 -20.65
N LEU A 91 4.59 11.15 -19.51
CA LEU A 91 3.14 11.32 -19.44
C LEU A 91 2.67 12.59 -20.12
N SER A 92 3.40 13.71 -19.95
CA SER A 92 3.04 14.96 -20.64
C SER A 92 3.16 14.86 -22.15
N GLN A 93 4.13 14.12 -22.68
CA GLN A 93 4.23 13.84 -24.11
C GLN A 93 3.05 13.00 -24.62
N ARG A 94 2.64 12.00 -23.85
CA ARG A 94 1.49 11.15 -24.16
C ARG A 94 0.20 11.97 -24.16
N LEU A 95 -0.04 12.76 -23.10
CA LEU A 95 -1.21 13.65 -23.00
C LEU A 95 -1.24 14.70 -24.12
N LYS A 96 -0.08 15.24 -24.52
CA LYS A 96 0.01 16.17 -25.65
C LYS A 96 -0.48 15.53 -26.96
N LYS A 97 -0.01 14.33 -27.26
CA LYS A 97 -0.43 13.57 -28.43
C LYS A 97 -1.93 13.26 -28.40
N GLN A 98 -2.47 12.90 -27.24
CA GLN A 98 -3.88 12.64 -27.06
C GLN A 98 -4.73 13.92 -27.13
N ASN A 99 -4.23 15.04 -26.63
CA ASN A 99 -4.86 16.36 -26.76
C ASN A 99 -5.06 16.78 -28.22
N GLU A 100 -4.10 16.48 -29.09
CA GLU A 100 -4.23 16.72 -30.55
C GLU A 100 -5.37 15.89 -31.17
N VAL A 101 -5.53 14.64 -30.75
CA VAL A 101 -6.56 13.71 -31.24
C VAL A 101 -7.96 14.12 -30.76
N TYR A 102 -8.09 14.45 -29.48
CA TYR A 102 -9.40 14.69 -28.83
C TYR A 102 -9.78 16.17 -28.71
N LYS A 103 -8.90 17.11 -29.13
CA LYS A 103 -9.12 18.58 -29.11
C LYS A 103 -9.54 19.12 -27.73
N LEU A 104 -8.81 18.74 -26.69
CA LEU A 104 -9.17 18.99 -25.29
C LEU A 104 -8.77 20.39 -24.76
N ASN A 105 -8.23 21.26 -25.58
CA ASN A 105 -7.78 22.62 -25.21
C ASN A 105 -6.71 22.68 -24.07
N LEU A 106 -5.91 21.64 -23.88
CA LEU A 106 -4.88 21.52 -22.83
C LEU A 106 -3.46 21.76 -23.35
N ALA A 107 -3.29 22.12 -24.62
CA ALA A 107 -1.97 22.21 -25.26
C ALA A 107 -1.05 23.19 -24.54
N GLU A 108 -1.55 24.35 -24.16
CA GLU A 108 -0.76 25.41 -23.50
C GLU A 108 -0.29 24.98 -22.10
N ASP A 109 -1.14 24.33 -21.33
CA ASP A 109 -0.80 23.87 -19.97
C ASP A 109 0.20 22.71 -20.01
N ILE A 110 0.04 21.78 -20.95
CA ILE A 110 0.98 20.68 -21.16
C ILE A 110 2.34 21.21 -21.64
N ASP A 111 2.38 22.20 -22.54
CA ASP A 111 3.62 22.80 -23.02
C ASP A 111 4.38 23.53 -21.91
N LYS A 112 3.68 24.30 -21.09
CA LYS A 112 4.26 24.98 -19.90
C LYS A 112 4.79 23.99 -18.87
N LEU A 113 4.07 22.89 -18.64
CA LEU A 113 4.53 21.82 -17.74
C LEU A 113 5.80 21.19 -18.27
N GLN A 114 5.86 20.84 -19.56
CA GLN A 114 7.07 20.30 -20.19
C GLN A 114 8.25 21.27 -20.13
N GLU A 115 8.01 22.55 -20.34
CA GLU A 115 9.04 23.60 -20.23
C GLU A 115 9.62 23.66 -18.82
N SER A 116 8.75 23.65 -17.80
CA SER A 116 9.17 23.66 -16.40
C SER A 116 9.95 22.40 -16.01
N CYS A 117 9.53 21.22 -16.46
CA CYS A 117 10.27 19.97 -16.26
C CYS A 117 11.66 19.98 -16.93
N ARG A 118 11.75 20.49 -18.16
CA ARG A 118 13.04 20.64 -18.87
C ARG A 118 13.95 21.66 -18.21
N ALA A 119 13.39 22.74 -17.64
CA ALA A 119 14.17 23.72 -16.89
C ALA A 119 14.77 23.12 -15.61
N ILE A 120 14.01 22.28 -14.88
CA ILE A 120 14.52 21.49 -13.75
C ILE A 120 15.66 20.58 -14.22
N GLN A 121 15.49 19.85 -15.31
CA GLN A 121 16.52 18.98 -15.87
C GLN A 121 17.79 19.77 -16.24
N ALA A 122 17.64 20.89 -16.94
CA ALA A 122 18.76 21.75 -17.32
C ALA A 122 19.52 22.34 -16.12
N LEU A 123 18.81 22.71 -15.04
CA LEU A 123 19.43 23.13 -13.78
C LEU A 123 20.25 22.00 -13.15
N MET A 124 19.74 20.79 -13.18
CA MET A 124 20.45 19.59 -12.71
C MET A 124 21.74 19.35 -13.51
N GLU A 125 21.64 19.37 -14.83
CA GLU A 125 22.80 19.14 -15.73
C GLU A 125 23.85 20.25 -15.61
N LYS A 126 23.43 21.52 -15.62
CA LYS A 126 24.32 22.68 -15.59
C LYS A 126 25.15 22.83 -14.31
N HIS A 127 24.54 22.49 -13.17
CA HIS A 127 25.14 22.77 -11.87
C HIS A 127 25.74 21.55 -11.18
N LEU A 128 25.50 20.34 -11.69
CA LEU A 128 25.84 19.08 -11.05
C LEU A 128 26.87 18.25 -11.85
N SER A 129 27.50 18.84 -12.89
CA SER A 129 28.62 18.26 -13.65
C SER A 129 28.40 16.81 -14.13
N ILE A 130 27.25 16.54 -14.75
CA ILE A 130 27.00 15.25 -15.40
C ILE A 130 27.15 15.48 -16.91
N THR A 131 28.18 14.87 -17.50
CA THR A 131 28.16 14.58 -18.91
C THR A 131 27.20 13.44 -19.17
N SER A 132 26.33 13.60 -20.17
CA SER A 132 25.29 12.63 -20.58
C SER A 132 25.81 11.19 -20.82
N SER A 133 27.14 10.99 -20.87
CA SER A 133 27.78 9.69 -21.12
C SER A 133 27.83 8.76 -19.89
N GLU A 134 27.85 9.28 -18.66
CA GLU A 134 27.97 8.42 -17.47
C GLU A 134 26.61 7.85 -16.99
N TYR A 135 25.52 8.53 -17.30
CA TYR A 135 24.17 8.04 -16.92
C TYR A 135 23.65 6.97 -17.87
N HIS A 136 24.10 6.95 -19.12
CA HIS A 136 23.78 5.88 -20.05
C HIS A 136 24.41 4.53 -19.67
N SER A 137 25.52 4.49 -18.92
CA SER A 137 26.19 3.24 -18.58
C SER A 137 25.63 2.52 -17.35
N THR A 138 24.99 3.22 -16.41
CA THR A 138 24.50 2.61 -15.15
C THR A 138 23.04 2.15 -15.24
N PHE A 139 22.25 2.72 -16.15
CA PHE A 139 20.86 2.28 -16.41
C PHE A 139 20.76 1.26 -17.55
N HIS A 140 21.84 0.98 -18.27
CA HIS A 140 21.87 0.02 -19.37
C HIS A 140 21.99 -1.45 -18.95
N GLN A 141 22.05 -1.76 -17.65
CA GLN A 141 22.05 -3.15 -17.18
C GLN A 141 20.71 -3.63 -16.62
N SER A 142 19.71 -2.76 -16.52
CA SER A 142 18.35 -3.22 -16.19
C SER A 142 17.33 -2.33 -16.90
N THR A 143 16.80 -2.83 -18.01
CA THR A 143 15.75 -2.25 -18.87
C THR A 143 16.21 -1.17 -19.87
N LYS A 144 16.65 -1.59 -21.04
CA LYS A 144 16.48 -0.81 -22.27
C LYS A 144 15.05 -0.96 -22.77
N PRO A 145 14.31 0.13 -22.97
CA PRO A 145 13.65 0.30 -24.24
C PRO A 145 14.41 1.40 -25.01
N GLU A 146 15.21 1.00 -25.97
CA GLU A 146 15.61 1.88 -27.05
C GLU A 146 14.36 2.30 -27.81
N ILE A 147 13.91 3.54 -27.58
CA ILE A 147 13.02 4.19 -28.53
C ILE A 147 13.92 4.88 -29.55
N GLU A 148 14.49 4.09 -30.44
CA GLU A 148 14.83 4.59 -31.76
C GLU A 148 13.50 4.82 -32.50
N ILE A 149 13.13 6.08 -32.67
CA ILE A 149 12.19 6.50 -33.72
C ILE A 149 12.96 6.38 -35.04
N ALA A 150 13.25 5.16 -35.41
CA ALA A 150 13.54 4.78 -36.76
C ALA A 150 12.23 4.21 -37.34
N SER A 151 11.95 4.54 -38.55
CA SER A 151 10.88 4.07 -39.43
C SER A 151 10.94 2.55 -39.69
N GLN A 152 11.06 1.76 -38.64
CA GLN A 152 10.82 0.32 -38.64
C GLN A 152 9.92 0.06 -37.44
N ARG A 153 8.61 -0.05 -37.71
CA ARG A 153 7.71 -0.68 -36.74
C ARG A 153 8.32 -2.01 -36.34
N PRO A 154 8.51 -2.32 -35.04
CA PRO A 154 8.86 -3.67 -34.66
C PRO A 154 7.69 -4.55 -35.14
N THR A 155 7.88 -5.31 -36.18
CA THR A 155 6.93 -6.32 -36.62
C THR A 155 6.85 -7.33 -35.48
N THR A 156 5.78 -7.27 -34.72
CA THR A 156 5.48 -8.22 -33.64
C THR A 156 5.22 -9.57 -34.27
N ARG A 157 6.28 -10.40 -34.35
CA ARG A 157 6.18 -11.73 -34.94
C ARG A 157 5.29 -12.59 -34.05
N GLY A 158 4.09 -12.87 -34.51
CA GLY A 158 3.13 -13.75 -33.85
C GLY A 158 2.94 -15.08 -34.57
N LYS A 159 2.34 -16.04 -33.89
CA LYS A 159 1.89 -17.30 -34.47
C LYS A 159 0.40 -17.19 -34.80
N ILE A 160 0.06 -17.23 -36.08
CA ILE A 160 -1.28 -17.01 -36.61
C ILE A 160 -1.86 -18.33 -37.10
N LEU A 161 -3.12 -18.60 -36.75
CA LEU A 161 -3.92 -19.65 -37.35
C LEU A 161 -4.84 -19.03 -38.42
N LEU A 162 -4.70 -19.44 -39.66
CA LEU A 162 -5.61 -19.09 -40.76
C LEU A 162 -6.61 -20.22 -40.96
N VAL A 163 -7.90 -19.90 -40.88
CA VAL A 163 -9.01 -20.82 -41.09
C VAL A 163 -9.77 -20.35 -42.33
N GLU A 164 -9.59 -21.04 -43.46
CA GLU A 164 -10.13 -20.67 -44.75
C GLU A 164 -10.31 -21.94 -45.60
N ASP A 165 -11.50 -22.21 -46.10
CA ASP A 165 -11.81 -23.40 -46.90
C ASP A 165 -11.45 -23.24 -48.39
N ASN A 166 -11.51 -22.01 -48.92
CA ASN A 166 -11.21 -21.72 -50.30
C ASN A 166 -9.69 -21.72 -50.57
N ALA A 167 -9.23 -22.55 -51.51
CA ALA A 167 -7.81 -22.74 -51.79
C ALA A 167 -7.12 -21.49 -52.34
N ASP A 168 -7.79 -20.66 -53.15
CA ASP A 168 -7.21 -19.46 -53.75
C ASP A 168 -7.10 -18.33 -52.71
N SER A 169 -8.13 -18.12 -51.88
CA SER A 169 -8.13 -17.20 -50.75
C SER A 169 -7.05 -17.57 -49.77
N ARG A 170 -6.97 -18.84 -49.39
CA ARG A 170 -5.99 -19.39 -48.50
C ARG A 170 -4.56 -19.12 -48.97
N LYS A 171 -4.27 -19.37 -50.27
CA LYS A 171 -2.96 -19.08 -50.86
C LYS A 171 -2.60 -17.59 -50.76
N THR A 172 -3.56 -16.72 -51.05
CA THR A 172 -3.38 -15.27 -51.01
C THR A 172 -3.07 -14.77 -49.61
N TYR A 173 -3.82 -15.22 -48.58
CA TYR A 173 -3.57 -14.84 -47.20
C TYR A 173 -2.29 -15.44 -46.66
N THR A 174 -1.96 -16.68 -47.01
CA THR A 174 -0.69 -17.30 -46.67
C THR A 174 0.48 -16.43 -47.09
N GLN A 175 0.50 -16.01 -48.36
CA GLN A 175 1.57 -15.17 -48.89
C GLN A 175 1.65 -13.80 -48.20
N LYS A 176 0.50 -13.19 -47.89
CA LYS A 176 0.46 -11.91 -47.15
C LYS A 176 1.06 -12.05 -45.73
N ILE A 177 0.66 -13.07 -44.98
CA ILE A 177 1.08 -13.31 -43.61
C ILE A 177 2.57 -13.69 -43.53
N GLU A 178 3.04 -14.54 -44.44
CA GLU A 178 4.45 -14.92 -44.53
C GLU A 178 5.36 -13.73 -44.88
N ASN A 179 4.91 -12.83 -45.76
CA ASN A 179 5.63 -11.60 -46.11
C ASN A 179 5.75 -10.64 -44.93
N MET A 180 4.79 -10.66 -43.98
CA MET A 180 4.88 -9.93 -42.71
C MET A 180 5.84 -10.59 -41.70
N GLY A 181 6.32 -11.79 -41.99
CA GLY A 181 7.28 -12.53 -41.14
C GLY A 181 6.65 -13.26 -39.97
N HIS A 182 5.32 -13.45 -39.96
CA HIS A 182 4.63 -14.23 -38.94
C HIS A 182 4.77 -15.75 -39.18
N LYS A 183 4.64 -16.53 -38.10
CA LYS A 183 4.51 -17.99 -38.21
C LYS A 183 3.05 -18.32 -38.51
N LEU A 184 2.82 -19.08 -39.55
CA LEU A 184 1.49 -19.45 -40.00
C LEU A 184 1.23 -20.94 -39.83
N GLU A 185 0.03 -21.25 -39.37
CA GLU A 185 -0.57 -22.59 -39.46
C GLU A 185 -1.94 -22.48 -40.12
N ILE A 186 -2.35 -23.47 -40.85
CA ILE A 186 -3.55 -23.44 -41.71
C ILE A 186 -4.52 -24.53 -41.24
N ALA A 187 -5.80 -24.17 -41.19
CA ALA A 187 -6.91 -25.11 -41.08
C ALA A 187 -7.85 -24.90 -42.27
N THR A 188 -8.35 -25.97 -42.83
CA THR A 188 -9.22 -25.94 -44.01
C THR A 188 -10.71 -25.96 -43.68
N ASP A 189 -11.03 -26.23 -42.41
CA ASP A 189 -12.39 -26.22 -41.88
C ASP A 189 -12.42 -25.93 -40.36
N GLY A 190 -13.63 -25.72 -39.84
CA GLY A 190 -13.82 -25.38 -38.43
C GLY A 190 -13.46 -26.50 -37.43
N PHE A 191 -13.61 -27.77 -37.83
CA PHE A 191 -13.24 -28.92 -36.96
C PHE A 191 -11.74 -29.03 -36.82
N GLU A 192 -11.02 -28.88 -37.94
CA GLU A 192 -9.56 -28.87 -37.93
C GLU A 192 -9.02 -27.69 -37.12
N ALA A 193 -9.60 -26.49 -37.28
CA ALA A 193 -9.22 -25.31 -36.51
C ALA A 193 -9.31 -25.55 -34.99
N LEU A 194 -10.45 -26.07 -34.51
CA LEU A 194 -10.63 -26.37 -33.08
C LEU A 194 -9.73 -27.47 -32.56
N ARG A 195 -9.37 -28.46 -33.40
CA ARG A 195 -8.40 -29.50 -33.05
C ARG A 195 -7.00 -28.90 -32.87
N ILE A 196 -6.55 -28.08 -33.83
CA ILE A 196 -5.24 -27.42 -33.80
C ILE A 196 -5.14 -26.46 -32.60
N LEU A 197 -6.18 -25.68 -32.30
CA LEU A 197 -6.24 -24.76 -31.16
C LEU A 197 -6.15 -25.46 -29.80
N LYS A 198 -6.58 -26.72 -29.69
CA LYS A 198 -6.42 -27.52 -28.46
C LYS A 198 -5.01 -28.06 -28.28
N GLU A 199 -4.28 -28.26 -29.36
CA GLU A 199 -2.95 -28.88 -29.35
C GLU A 199 -1.81 -27.85 -29.32
N LYS A 200 -2.06 -26.62 -29.80
CA LYS A 200 -1.03 -25.59 -29.99
C LYS A 200 -1.53 -24.23 -29.58
N GLU A 201 -0.62 -23.38 -29.14
CA GLU A 201 -0.90 -21.99 -28.79
C GLU A 201 -0.76 -21.07 -30.00
N PHE A 202 -1.63 -20.04 -30.09
CA PHE A 202 -1.64 -19.03 -31.12
C PHE A 202 -1.82 -17.64 -30.53
N ASP A 203 -1.27 -16.65 -31.26
CA ASP A 203 -1.37 -15.25 -30.90
C ASP A 203 -2.57 -14.56 -31.58
N LEU A 204 -3.04 -15.13 -32.70
CA LEU A 204 -4.16 -14.60 -33.48
C LEU A 204 -4.79 -15.74 -34.29
N VAL A 205 -6.11 -15.66 -34.46
CA VAL A 205 -6.87 -16.50 -35.42
C VAL A 205 -7.48 -15.58 -36.47
N LEU A 206 -7.23 -15.88 -37.75
CA LEU A 206 -7.94 -15.31 -38.90
C LEU A 206 -8.97 -16.35 -39.32
N LEU A 207 -10.26 -15.99 -39.30
CA LEU A 207 -11.36 -16.94 -39.42
C LEU A 207 -12.35 -16.51 -40.50
N ASP A 208 -12.50 -17.33 -41.51
CA ASP A 208 -13.59 -17.16 -42.47
C ASP A 208 -14.94 -17.51 -41.83
N ILE A 209 -15.98 -16.75 -42.17
CA ILE A 209 -17.36 -16.99 -41.72
C ILE A 209 -17.99 -18.13 -42.51
N LEU A 210 -17.85 -18.11 -43.83
CA LEU A 210 -18.56 -18.98 -44.71
C LEU A 210 -17.75 -20.23 -45.06
N MET A 211 -17.88 -21.24 -44.23
CA MET A 211 -17.21 -22.53 -44.42
C MET A 211 -18.21 -23.67 -44.40
N PRO A 212 -18.02 -24.73 -45.23
CA PRO A 212 -18.88 -25.91 -45.23
C PRO A 212 -18.70 -26.73 -43.95
N GLY A 213 -19.79 -27.30 -43.45
CA GLY A 213 -19.81 -28.17 -42.28
C GLY A 213 -19.96 -27.40 -40.98
N MET A 214 -18.90 -26.75 -40.48
CA MET A 214 -18.93 -25.88 -39.31
C MET A 214 -18.65 -24.44 -39.71
N SER A 215 -19.63 -23.57 -39.46
CA SER A 215 -19.53 -22.13 -39.81
C SER A 215 -18.50 -21.41 -38.93
N GLY A 216 -17.92 -20.30 -39.40
CA GLY A 216 -17.02 -19.48 -38.62
C GLY A 216 -17.68 -18.90 -37.36
N TYR A 217 -19.00 -18.71 -37.34
CA TYR A 217 -19.74 -18.33 -36.13
C TYR A 217 -19.64 -19.37 -35.02
N GLU A 218 -19.85 -20.64 -35.37
CA GLU A 218 -19.76 -21.75 -34.41
C GLU A 218 -18.33 -21.93 -33.88
N VAL A 219 -17.32 -21.74 -34.75
CA VAL A 219 -15.91 -21.76 -34.36
C VAL A 219 -15.61 -20.63 -33.39
N LEU A 220 -16.03 -19.39 -33.70
CA LEU A 220 -15.85 -18.22 -32.84
C LEU A 220 -16.50 -18.43 -31.47
N GLU A 221 -17.77 -18.85 -31.45
CA GLU A 221 -18.49 -19.12 -30.21
C GLU A 221 -17.76 -20.14 -29.33
N ARG A 222 -17.30 -21.25 -29.92
CA ARG A 222 -16.52 -22.27 -29.19
C ARG A 222 -15.18 -21.75 -28.68
N ILE A 223 -14.47 -20.92 -29.43
CA ILE A 223 -13.23 -20.27 -28.97
C ILE A 223 -13.54 -19.34 -27.78
N LYS A 224 -14.59 -18.53 -27.86
CA LYS A 224 -14.91 -17.52 -26.83
C LYS A 224 -15.57 -18.10 -25.57
N THR A 225 -16.18 -19.28 -25.67
CA THR A 225 -16.75 -19.98 -24.51
C THR A 225 -15.74 -20.88 -23.81
N ASP A 226 -14.68 -21.31 -24.47
CA ASP A 226 -13.63 -22.15 -23.85
C ASP A 226 -12.70 -21.30 -22.96
N PRO A 227 -12.59 -21.58 -21.64
CA PRO A 227 -11.70 -20.85 -20.72
C PRO A 227 -10.23 -20.79 -21.16
N LYS A 228 -9.76 -21.81 -21.90
CA LYS A 228 -8.37 -21.90 -22.37
C LYS A 228 -8.12 -21.15 -23.68
N LEU A 229 -9.17 -20.94 -24.50
CA LEU A 229 -9.06 -20.36 -25.83
C LEU A 229 -9.60 -18.92 -25.90
N LYS A 230 -10.52 -18.54 -25.02
CA LYS A 230 -11.22 -17.24 -25.06
C LYS A 230 -10.32 -16.02 -25.10
N HIS A 231 -9.07 -16.14 -24.64
CA HIS A 231 -8.09 -15.06 -24.64
C HIS A 231 -7.41 -14.84 -25.99
N ILE A 232 -7.53 -15.79 -26.92
CA ILE A 232 -6.95 -15.67 -28.26
C ILE A 232 -7.82 -14.69 -29.06
N PRO A 233 -7.26 -13.59 -29.60
CA PRO A 233 -7.99 -12.69 -30.47
C PRO A 233 -8.36 -13.39 -31.78
N VAL A 234 -9.54 -13.07 -32.29
CA VAL A 234 -10.05 -13.59 -33.57
C VAL A 234 -10.41 -12.42 -34.48
N ILE A 235 -9.82 -12.35 -35.64
CA ILE A 235 -10.21 -11.44 -36.73
C ILE A 235 -11.01 -12.23 -37.73
N ILE A 236 -12.18 -11.73 -38.08
CA ILE A 236 -13.09 -12.35 -39.04
C ILE A 236 -12.72 -11.93 -40.45
N LEU A 237 -12.70 -12.88 -41.39
CA LEU A 237 -12.61 -12.63 -42.83
C LEU A 237 -14.02 -12.69 -43.42
N SER A 238 -14.53 -11.56 -43.94
CA SER A 238 -15.90 -11.45 -44.43
C SER A 238 -15.98 -10.97 -45.90
N ALA A 239 -17.02 -11.36 -46.65
CA ALA A 239 -17.31 -10.81 -47.96
C ALA A 239 -18.05 -9.46 -47.86
N LEU A 240 -18.01 -8.65 -48.95
CA LEU A 240 -18.41 -7.23 -48.95
C LEU A 240 -19.88 -6.90 -48.59
N ASP A 241 -20.80 -7.86 -48.59
CA ASP A 241 -22.25 -7.59 -48.48
C ASP A 241 -22.92 -8.01 -47.16
N GLU A 242 -22.15 -8.24 -46.06
CA GLU A 242 -22.69 -8.85 -44.83
C GLU A 242 -22.52 -7.96 -43.58
N SER A 243 -23.06 -6.74 -43.61
CA SER A 243 -22.96 -5.84 -42.42
C SER A 243 -23.59 -6.42 -41.14
N ASP A 244 -24.68 -7.17 -41.27
CA ASP A 244 -25.36 -7.81 -40.14
C ASP A 244 -24.52 -8.96 -39.55
N SER A 245 -23.84 -9.72 -40.41
CA SER A 245 -22.94 -10.83 -40.05
C SER A 245 -21.74 -10.36 -39.27
N VAL A 246 -21.11 -9.26 -39.65
CA VAL A 246 -19.97 -8.64 -38.96
C VAL A 246 -20.38 -8.18 -37.56
N THR A 247 -21.54 -7.51 -37.46
CA THR A 247 -22.06 -7.03 -36.18
C THR A 247 -22.33 -8.19 -35.21
N GLN A 248 -22.83 -9.32 -35.72
CA GLN A 248 -23.02 -10.54 -34.90
C GLN A 248 -21.68 -11.13 -34.41
N CYS A 249 -20.65 -11.19 -35.25
CA CYS A 249 -19.33 -11.69 -34.85
C CYS A 249 -18.69 -10.82 -33.79
N LEU A 250 -18.75 -9.49 -33.88
CA LEU A 250 -18.26 -8.57 -32.87
C LEU A 250 -18.98 -8.76 -31.51
N ARG A 251 -20.31 -8.98 -31.55
CA ARG A 251 -21.08 -9.31 -30.33
C ARG A 251 -20.70 -10.65 -29.72
N LEU A 252 -20.30 -11.64 -30.51
CA LEU A 252 -19.79 -12.92 -30.08
C LEU A 252 -18.34 -12.85 -29.54
N GLY A 253 -17.70 -11.67 -29.62
CA GLY A 253 -16.37 -11.44 -29.06
C GLY A 253 -15.22 -11.53 -30.07
N ALA A 254 -15.47 -11.41 -31.35
CA ALA A 254 -14.41 -11.17 -32.33
C ALA A 254 -13.69 -9.84 -32.01
N GLU A 255 -12.37 -9.81 -32.16
CA GLU A 255 -11.56 -8.62 -31.88
C GLU A 255 -11.72 -7.56 -32.99
N ASP A 256 -11.84 -8.00 -34.25
CA ASP A 256 -12.02 -7.14 -35.42
C ASP A 256 -12.49 -7.98 -36.61
N TYR A 257 -12.69 -7.31 -37.77
CA TYR A 257 -13.01 -7.96 -39.02
C TYR A 257 -12.20 -7.37 -40.19
N LEU A 258 -12.04 -8.17 -41.25
CA LEU A 258 -11.37 -7.82 -42.48
C LEU A 258 -12.26 -8.21 -43.66
N LEU A 259 -12.56 -7.28 -44.55
CA LEU A 259 -13.28 -7.60 -45.78
C LEU A 259 -12.34 -8.29 -46.78
N LYS A 260 -12.81 -9.38 -47.40
CA LYS A 260 -12.08 -10.07 -48.46
C LYS A 260 -11.86 -9.13 -49.66
N GLY A 261 -10.59 -8.93 -50.02
CA GLY A 261 -10.21 -8.00 -51.09
C GLY A 261 -9.65 -6.65 -50.62
N HIS A 262 -9.56 -6.41 -49.31
CA HIS A 262 -8.94 -5.20 -48.79
C HIS A 262 -7.45 -5.06 -49.17
N ASP A 263 -7.04 -3.78 -49.23
CA ASP A 263 -5.68 -3.37 -49.48
C ASP A 263 -4.72 -3.99 -48.44
N TYR A 264 -3.53 -4.36 -48.88
CA TYR A 264 -2.50 -5.00 -48.02
C TYR A 264 -2.19 -4.16 -46.78
N VAL A 265 -2.16 -2.84 -46.90
CA VAL A 265 -1.87 -1.92 -45.81
C VAL A 265 -2.88 -2.03 -44.64
N ILE A 266 -4.18 -2.15 -44.96
CA ILE A 266 -5.23 -2.30 -43.95
C ILE A 266 -5.13 -3.67 -43.28
N PHE A 267 -4.87 -4.72 -44.08
CA PHE A 267 -4.68 -6.07 -43.59
C PHE A 267 -3.51 -6.15 -42.57
N GLU A 268 -2.35 -5.58 -42.94
CA GLU A 268 -1.16 -5.50 -42.10
C GLU A 268 -1.44 -4.71 -40.80
N ALA A 269 -2.00 -3.51 -40.90
CA ALA A 269 -2.27 -2.66 -39.74
C ALA A 269 -3.22 -3.31 -38.72
N LYS A 270 -4.24 -4.05 -39.17
CA LYS A 270 -5.18 -4.73 -38.26
C LYS A 270 -4.55 -5.93 -37.56
N ILE A 271 -3.73 -6.71 -38.25
CA ILE A 271 -3.00 -7.83 -37.66
C ILE A 271 -2.01 -7.32 -36.61
N ASP A 272 -1.19 -6.32 -36.97
CA ASP A 272 -0.19 -5.74 -36.06
C ASP A 272 -0.85 -5.17 -34.80
N SER A 273 -1.93 -4.38 -34.96
CA SER A 273 -2.68 -3.81 -33.84
C SER A 273 -3.26 -4.91 -32.93
N CYS A 274 -3.77 -6.00 -33.51
CA CYS A 274 -4.35 -7.10 -32.75
C CYS A 274 -3.27 -7.89 -31.97
N LEU A 275 -2.12 -8.14 -32.59
CA LEU A 275 -0.99 -8.81 -31.95
C LEU A 275 -0.37 -7.95 -30.84
N GLU A 276 -0.24 -6.64 -31.05
CA GLU A 276 0.23 -5.70 -30.02
C GLU A 276 -0.69 -5.71 -28.79
N LYS A 277 -2.00 -5.58 -29.00
CA LYS A 277 -2.99 -5.68 -27.91
C LYS A 277 -2.92 -7.02 -27.17
N LYS A 278 -2.68 -8.12 -27.89
CA LYS A 278 -2.52 -9.44 -27.28
C LYS A 278 -1.28 -9.50 -26.40
N GLN A 279 -0.14 -8.98 -26.86
CA GLN A 279 1.10 -8.94 -26.09
C GLN A 279 0.96 -8.10 -24.82
N ILE A 280 0.32 -6.92 -24.91
CA ILE A 280 0.07 -6.07 -23.74
C ILE A 280 -0.78 -6.83 -22.72
N ARG A 281 -1.89 -7.44 -23.14
CA ARG A 281 -2.77 -8.23 -22.25
C ARG A 281 -2.07 -9.42 -21.60
N ASP A 282 -1.19 -10.10 -22.31
CA ASP A 282 -0.44 -11.23 -21.77
C ASP A 282 0.62 -10.76 -20.75
N HIS A 283 1.29 -9.65 -21.04
CA HIS A 283 2.24 -9.04 -20.12
C HIS A 283 1.56 -8.56 -18.82
N GLU A 284 0.40 -7.89 -18.93
CA GLU A 284 -0.40 -7.48 -17.77
C GLU A 284 -0.80 -8.69 -16.91
N ARG A 285 -1.21 -9.80 -17.53
CA ARG A 285 -1.55 -11.03 -16.79
C ARG A 285 -0.36 -11.60 -16.03
N LEU A 286 0.83 -11.58 -16.62
CA LEU A 286 2.05 -12.03 -15.96
C LEU A 286 2.37 -11.16 -14.76
N ILE A 287 2.35 -9.82 -14.93
CA ILE A 287 2.59 -8.87 -13.83
C ILE A 287 1.59 -9.08 -12.69
N VAL A 288 0.30 -9.19 -13.00
CA VAL A 288 -0.74 -9.43 -11.97
C VAL A 288 -0.50 -10.73 -11.22
N LYS A 289 -0.07 -11.79 -11.92
CA LYS A 289 0.26 -13.07 -11.30
C LYS A 289 1.48 -12.96 -10.38
N GLU A 290 2.53 -12.28 -10.82
CA GLU A 290 3.73 -12.05 -10.01
C GLU A 290 3.42 -11.20 -8.77
N LEU A 291 2.67 -10.10 -8.93
CA LEU A 291 2.25 -9.25 -7.81
C LEU A 291 1.48 -10.04 -6.75
N ARG A 292 0.56 -10.93 -7.16
CA ARG A 292 -0.16 -11.79 -6.21
C ARG A 292 0.79 -12.72 -5.46
N THR A 293 1.77 -13.31 -6.15
CA THR A 293 2.76 -14.18 -5.52
C THR A 293 3.60 -13.42 -4.48
N TYR A 294 4.06 -12.21 -4.83
CA TYR A 294 4.79 -11.34 -3.89
C TYR A 294 3.92 -10.91 -2.70
N GLN A 295 2.65 -10.58 -2.95
CA GLN A 295 1.72 -10.23 -1.87
C GLN A 295 1.53 -11.41 -0.90
N GLU A 296 1.29 -12.63 -1.41
CA GLU A 296 1.13 -13.83 -0.58
C GLU A 296 2.39 -14.13 0.25
N LEU A 297 3.58 -13.96 -0.36
CA LEU A 297 4.85 -14.13 0.35
C LEU A 297 5.01 -13.09 1.47
N PHE A 298 4.77 -11.82 1.15
CA PHE A 298 4.86 -10.72 2.12
C PHE A 298 3.87 -10.88 3.28
N GLU A 299 2.63 -11.29 3.00
CA GLU A 299 1.63 -11.56 4.03
C GLU A 299 2.06 -12.70 4.95
N ARG A 300 2.74 -13.73 4.42
CA ARG A 300 3.29 -14.83 5.20
C ARG A 300 4.41 -14.35 6.13
N GLU A 301 5.36 -13.60 5.62
CA GLU A 301 6.46 -13.06 6.41
C GLU A 301 5.95 -12.15 7.53
N LEU A 302 4.96 -11.30 7.24
CA LEU A 302 4.31 -10.49 8.27
C LEU A 302 3.59 -11.33 9.33
N ALA A 303 2.92 -12.41 8.93
CA ALA A 303 2.25 -13.30 9.87
C ALA A 303 3.24 -14.04 10.79
N GLU A 304 4.40 -14.43 10.27
CA GLU A 304 5.48 -15.05 11.06
C GLU A 304 6.05 -14.04 12.08
N ALA A 305 6.32 -12.81 11.64
CA ALA A 305 6.77 -11.73 12.53
C ALA A 305 5.73 -11.42 13.62
N ALA A 306 4.43 -11.36 13.27
CA ALA A 306 3.35 -11.16 14.24
C ALA A 306 3.26 -12.31 15.25
N SER A 307 3.44 -13.54 14.81
CA SER A 307 3.48 -14.70 15.71
C SER A 307 4.67 -14.62 16.70
N TYR A 308 5.81 -14.15 16.20
CA TYR A 308 7.00 -13.94 17.05
C TYR A 308 6.76 -12.86 18.12
N VAL A 309 6.18 -11.71 17.74
CA VAL A 309 5.83 -10.64 18.69
C VAL A 309 4.83 -11.13 19.73
N ARG A 310 3.76 -11.84 19.30
CA ARG A 310 2.80 -12.47 20.24
C ARG A 310 3.44 -13.44 21.22
N GLY A 311 4.54 -14.10 20.82
CA GLY A 311 5.31 -14.99 21.69
C GLY A 311 5.97 -14.29 22.88
N PHE A 312 6.12 -12.96 22.84
CA PHE A 312 6.61 -12.18 23.98
C PHE A 312 5.55 -11.88 25.04
N LEU A 313 4.26 -11.98 24.70
CA LEU A 313 3.19 -11.69 25.64
C LEU A 313 3.20 -12.70 26.80
N PRO A 314 2.95 -12.25 28.03
CA PRO A 314 3.01 -13.10 29.21
C PRO A 314 1.83 -14.09 29.25
N HIS A 315 2.05 -15.25 29.89
CA HIS A 315 0.99 -16.23 30.12
C HIS A 315 0.03 -15.75 31.22
N LYS A 316 -1.27 -16.01 31.04
CA LYS A 316 -2.31 -15.67 32.04
C LYS A 316 -2.01 -16.30 33.40
N LEU A 317 -2.09 -15.50 34.47
CA LEU A 317 -1.90 -15.91 35.84
C LEU A 317 -3.23 -16.25 36.54
N LYS A 318 -3.19 -17.13 37.57
CA LYS A 318 -4.37 -17.55 38.32
C LYS A 318 -4.17 -17.58 39.85
N ASN A 319 -3.13 -16.91 40.35
CA ASN A 319 -2.75 -16.94 41.76
C ASN A 319 -3.21 -15.68 42.51
N THR A 320 -2.36 -15.11 43.38
CA THR A 320 -2.60 -13.88 44.16
C THR A 320 -3.06 -12.72 43.28
N VAL A 321 -2.50 -12.63 42.10
CA VAL A 321 -3.00 -11.78 41.00
C VAL A 321 -3.40 -12.69 39.87
N SER A 322 -4.64 -12.59 39.40
CA SER A 322 -5.06 -13.27 38.16
C SER A 322 -5.15 -12.26 37.04
N THR A 323 -4.76 -12.70 35.84
CA THR A 323 -4.70 -11.84 34.66
C THR A 323 -5.53 -12.40 33.50
N ASP A 324 -6.17 -11.52 32.76
CA ASP A 324 -6.83 -11.84 31.49
C ASP A 324 -6.64 -10.68 30.53
N TYR A 325 -6.64 -10.94 29.22
CA TYR A 325 -6.41 -9.88 28.23
C TYR A 325 -6.99 -10.22 26.87
N ILE A 326 -7.22 -9.15 26.10
CA ILE A 326 -7.40 -9.14 24.65
C ILE A 326 -6.25 -8.33 24.05
N PHE A 327 -5.65 -8.89 23.02
CA PHE A 327 -4.60 -8.25 22.24
C PHE A 327 -4.92 -8.45 20.76
N ASN A 328 -5.47 -7.42 20.14
CA ASN A 328 -5.95 -7.45 18.76
C ASN A 328 -5.39 -6.27 17.97
N PRO A 329 -4.22 -6.43 17.34
CA PRO A 329 -3.63 -5.40 16.52
C PRO A 329 -4.54 -5.04 15.33
N SER A 330 -4.62 -3.75 14.99
CA SER A 330 -5.38 -3.21 13.85
C SER A 330 -4.91 -3.77 12.50
N LYS A 331 -3.61 -4.03 12.40
CA LYS A 331 -2.97 -4.74 11.30
C LYS A 331 -2.32 -6.03 11.79
N LYS A 332 -1.53 -6.68 10.95
CA LYS A 332 -0.79 -7.90 11.36
C LYS A 332 0.13 -7.66 12.58
N LEU A 333 0.70 -6.45 12.66
CA LEU A 333 1.59 -5.97 13.72
C LEU A 333 1.09 -4.62 14.21
N GLY A 334 0.99 -4.46 15.53
CA GLY A 334 0.60 -3.23 16.22
C GLY A 334 1.74 -2.63 17.03
N GLY A 335 1.54 -1.39 17.50
CA GLY A 335 2.44 -0.68 18.40
C GLY A 335 2.26 -1.06 19.86
N ASP A 336 1.10 -1.58 20.21
CA ASP A 336 0.76 -2.00 21.56
C ASP A 336 1.62 -3.17 22.04
N ILE A 337 2.06 -3.12 23.30
CA ILE A 337 2.61 -4.28 24.00
C ILE A 337 2.43 -4.12 25.50
N PHE A 338 2.28 -5.22 26.21
CA PHE A 338 2.19 -5.24 27.67
C PHE A 338 2.98 -6.41 28.26
N ASP A 339 3.35 -6.27 29.52
CA ASP A 339 3.95 -7.36 30.28
C ASP A 339 3.59 -7.26 31.76
N TYR A 340 3.74 -8.36 32.46
CA TYR A 340 3.59 -8.44 33.89
C TYR A 340 4.37 -9.63 34.48
N HIS A 341 5.01 -9.43 35.59
CA HIS A 341 5.75 -10.50 36.26
C HIS A 341 6.06 -10.18 37.75
N TRP A 342 6.39 -11.19 38.49
CA TRP A 342 6.86 -11.06 39.83
C TRP A 342 8.37 -10.78 39.86
N ILE A 343 8.78 -9.69 40.50
CA ILE A 343 10.18 -9.36 40.73
C ILE A 343 10.73 -10.18 41.89
N ASP A 344 9.91 -10.32 42.92
CA ASP A 344 10.14 -11.13 44.10
C ASP A 344 8.78 -11.58 44.70
N PRO A 345 8.72 -12.34 45.80
CA PRO A 345 7.44 -12.82 46.34
C PRO A 345 6.44 -11.75 46.78
N ASP A 346 6.91 -10.49 46.97
CA ASP A 346 6.07 -9.37 47.46
C ASP A 346 5.99 -8.18 46.50
N HIS A 347 6.55 -8.28 45.30
CA HIS A 347 6.45 -7.19 44.33
C HIS A 347 6.09 -7.73 42.95
N PHE A 348 4.93 -7.27 42.44
CA PHE A 348 4.38 -7.58 41.13
C PHE A 348 4.36 -6.33 40.28
N ILE A 349 5.05 -6.37 39.13
CA ILE A 349 5.05 -5.28 38.18
C ILE A 349 4.16 -5.60 36.96
N PHE A 350 3.58 -4.57 36.38
CA PHE A 350 2.81 -4.68 35.17
C PHE A 350 2.77 -3.33 34.42
N TYR A 351 2.77 -3.39 33.13
CA TYR A 351 2.73 -2.20 32.28
C TYR A 351 2.05 -2.47 30.95
N LEU A 352 1.56 -1.40 30.35
CA LEU A 352 1.10 -1.35 28.98
C LEU A 352 1.73 -0.14 28.32
N LEU A 353 2.30 -0.35 27.16
CA LEU A 353 2.82 0.72 26.31
C LEU A 353 2.15 0.67 24.94
N ASP A 354 2.00 1.85 24.36
CA ASP A 354 1.42 2.07 23.03
C ASP A 354 2.34 3.00 22.25
N VAL A 355 2.77 2.53 21.09
CA VAL A 355 3.68 3.26 20.19
C VAL A 355 2.87 3.93 19.09
N SER A 356 3.12 5.22 18.89
CA SER A 356 2.48 6.02 17.85
C SER A 356 2.59 5.37 16.46
N GLY A 357 1.45 5.19 15.78
CA GLY A 357 1.37 4.56 14.48
C GLY A 357 1.26 3.03 14.55
N HIS A 358 1.37 2.35 13.42
CA HIS A 358 1.11 0.91 13.29
C HIS A 358 2.08 0.23 12.33
N GLY A 359 2.16 -1.08 12.40
CA GLY A 359 2.97 -1.91 11.51
C GLY A 359 4.35 -2.23 12.07
N ILE A 360 5.29 -2.58 11.19
CA ILE A 360 6.58 -3.17 11.57
C ILE A 360 7.41 -2.23 12.46
N GLY A 361 7.47 -0.94 12.12
CA GLY A 361 8.26 0.04 12.88
C GLY A 361 7.79 0.17 14.32
N ALA A 362 6.49 0.38 14.52
CA ALA A 362 5.87 0.49 15.85
C ALA A 362 6.08 -0.80 16.68
N ALA A 363 5.85 -1.97 16.06
CA ALA A 363 6.07 -3.26 16.72
C ALA A 363 7.54 -3.51 17.13
N LEU A 364 8.51 -3.10 16.30
CA LEU A 364 9.93 -3.23 16.65
C LEU A 364 10.31 -2.31 17.79
N LEU A 365 9.78 -1.08 17.82
CA LEU A 365 10.01 -0.15 18.93
C LEU A 365 9.38 -0.69 20.21
N SER A 366 8.14 -1.16 20.19
CA SER A 366 7.47 -1.71 21.37
C SER A 366 8.22 -2.93 21.96
N VAL A 367 8.69 -3.86 21.11
CA VAL A 367 9.53 -4.99 21.54
C VAL A 367 10.89 -4.51 22.09
N SER A 368 11.48 -3.47 21.51
CA SER A 368 12.74 -2.91 21.99
C SER A 368 12.60 -2.33 23.39
N VAL A 369 11.54 -1.55 23.63
CA VAL A 369 11.22 -1.01 24.97
C VAL A 369 10.98 -2.13 25.97
N MET A 370 10.18 -3.15 25.62
CA MET A 370 9.95 -4.32 26.46
C MET A 370 11.25 -5.02 26.81
N ASN A 371 12.16 -5.22 25.85
CA ASN A 371 13.46 -5.87 26.11
C ASN A 371 14.34 -5.03 27.03
N VAL A 372 14.33 -3.71 26.92
CA VAL A 372 15.02 -2.82 27.84
C VAL A 372 14.46 -3.00 29.26
N LEU A 373 13.15 -2.98 29.46
CA LEU A 373 12.50 -3.22 30.74
C LEU A 373 12.86 -4.59 31.31
N ARG A 374 12.80 -5.64 30.51
CA ARG A 374 13.20 -7.00 30.97
C ARG A 374 14.66 -7.13 31.31
N SER A 375 15.57 -6.41 30.64
CA SER A 375 17.00 -6.42 30.94
C SER A 375 17.32 -5.81 32.28
N GLN A 376 16.48 -4.91 32.79
CA GLN A 376 16.63 -4.28 34.13
C GLN A 376 16.27 -5.21 35.30
N ILE A 377 15.79 -6.44 35.05
CA ILE A 377 15.43 -7.41 36.10
C ILE A 377 16.57 -7.68 37.07
N ASN A 378 17.82 -7.53 36.63
CA ASN A 378 18.98 -7.66 37.49
C ASN A 378 19.16 -6.47 38.47
N ASN A 379 18.57 -5.30 38.16
CA ASN A 379 18.57 -4.11 39.01
C ASN A 379 17.20 -3.91 39.67
N LYS A 380 16.83 -4.83 40.55
CA LYS A 380 15.48 -4.92 41.15
C LYS A 380 15.02 -3.63 41.83
N THR A 381 15.94 -2.83 42.39
CA THR A 381 15.60 -1.60 43.11
C THR A 381 14.97 -0.55 42.20
N ASP A 382 15.45 -0.44 40.97
CA ASP A 382 14.95 0.55 40.02
C ASP A 382 13.55 0.15 39.49
N LEU A 383 13.31 -1.15 39.25
CA LEU A 383 12.01 -1.66 38.80
C LEU A 383 10.86 -1.43 39.80
N LEU A 384 11.16 -1.25 41.10
CA LEU A 384 10.16 -0.97 42.14
C LEU A 384 9.77 0.52 42.21
N ASN A 385 10.43 1.39 41.44
CA ASN A 385 10.20 2.82 41.42
C ASN A 385 9.71 3.26 40.04
N PRO A 386 8.39 3.45 39.83
CA PRO A 386 7.81 3.78 38.51
C PRO A 386 8.47 4.99 37.84
N ASN A 387 8.74 6.08 38.56
CA ASN A 387 9.39 7.28 38.00
C ASN A 387 10.81 6.97 37.49
N VAL A 388 11.61 6.20 38.22
CA VAL A 388 12.99 5.85 37.83
C VAL A 388 12.99 5.09 36.50
N ILE A 389 12.03 4.20 36.32
CA ILE A 389 11.85 3.46 35.06
C ILE A 389 11.44 4.39 33.92
N LEU A 390 10.46 5.27 34.13
CA LEU A 390 10.02 6.20 33.07
C LEU A 390 11.12 7.19 32.71
N GLU A 391 11.88 7.71 33.69
CA GLU A 391 13.04 8.58 33.45
C GLU A 391 14.16 7.85 32.68
N ALA A 392 14.43 6.57 32.99
CA ALA A 392 15.39 5.77 32.25
C ALA A 392 14.95 5.50 30.80
N LEU A 393 13.67 5.20 30.59
CA LEU A 393 13.09 5.07 29.23
C LEU A 393 13.16 6.40 28.49
N ASN A 394 12.79 7.51 29.13
CA ASN A 394 12.82 8.84 28.55
C ASN A 394 14.22 9.28 28.10
N SER A 395 15.24 8.84 28.85
CA SER A 395 16.65 9.10 28.49
C SER A 395 17.15 8.20 27.35
N SER A 396 16.59 6.99 27.22
CA SER A 396 17.04 5.98 26.26
C SER A 396 16.33 6.06 24.90
N PHE A 397 15.12 6.62 24.85
CA PHE A 397 14.26 6.65 23.68
C PHE A 397 13.84 8.09 23.34
N LEU A 398 14.76 8.86 22.76
CA LEU A 398 14.47 10.22 22.29
C LEU A 398 13.73 10.16 20.95
N THR A 399 12.67 10.94 20.81
CA THR A 399 11.82 10.99 19.61
C THR A 399 12.62 11.28 18.33
N ASP A 400 13.59 12.20 18.40
CA ASP A 400 14.46 12.55 17.26
C ASP A 400 15.29 11.37 16.74
N GLN A 401 15.53 10.34 17.57
CA GLN A 401 16.30 9.14 17.21
C GLN A 401 15.43 7.96 16.74
N GLN A 402 14.09 8.09 16.85
CA GLN A 402 13.13 7.04 16.59
C GLN A 402 12.24 7.31 15.34
N ASN A 403 12.76 8.04 14.34
CA ASN A 403 12.00 8.42 13.14
C ASN A 403 10.66 9.13 13.48
N ASP A 404 10.69 10.06 14.41
CA ASP A 404 9.54 10.81 14.94
C ASP A 404 8.47 9.93 15.62
N MET A 405 8.74 8.65 15.88
CA MET A 405 7.87 7.81 16.69
C MET A 405 8.06 8.12 18.17
N TYR A 406 6.96 8.17 18.89
CA TYR A 406 6.90 8.29 20.34
C TYR A 406 6.03 7.18 20.92
N PHE A 407 6.08 7.00 22.20
CA PHE A 407 5.19 6.04 22.85
C PHE A 407 4.68 6.56 24.19
N THR A 408 3.54 6.03 24.56
CA THR A 408 2.94 6.21 25.87
C THR A 408 3.14 4.95 26.69
N ILE A 409 3.21 5.09 28.00
CA ILE A 409 3.33 3.93 28.91
C ILE A 409 2.63 4.22 30.24
N TRP A 410 1.88 3.22 30.72
CA TRP A 410 1.44 3.14 32.09
C TRP A 410 2.19 2.00 32.80
N TYR A 411 2.81 2.31 33.95
CA TYR A 411 3.66 1.37 34.71
C TYR A 411 3.22 1.30 36.17
N GLY A 412 2.98 0.10 36.70
CA GLY A 412 2.52 -0.14 38.06
C GLY A 412 3.33 -1.20 38.80
N VAL A 413 3.50 -0.99 40.09
CA VAL A 413 4.15 -1.90 41.08
C VAL A 413 3.18 -2.16 42.20
N TYR A 414 2.66 -3.38 42.30
CA TYR A 414 1.78 -3.80 43.35
C TYR A 414 2.53 -4.61 44.45
N GLN A 415 2.29 -4.24 45.69
CA GLN A 415 2.83 -4.94 46.88
C GLN A 415 1.70 -5.62 47.67
N PRO A 416 1.54 -6.94 47.56
CA PRO A 416 0.49 -7.69 48.26
C PRO A 416 0.47 -7.56 49.76
N SER A 417 1.66 -7.53 50.41
CA SER A 417 1.75 -7.44 51.88
C SER A 417 1.16 -6.16 52.45
N THR A 418 1.28 -5.04 51.73
CA THR A 418 0.73 -3.73 52.11
C THR A 418 -0.56 -3.39 51.38
N ARG A 419 -0.88 -4.12 50.30
CA ARG A 419 -1.94 -3.81 49.34
C ARG A 419 -1.84 -2.42 48.73
N ILE A 420 -0.63 -1.93 48.55
CA ILE A 420 -0.37 -0.65 47.89
C ILE A 420 0.05 -0.90 46.44
N LEU A 421 -0.51 -0.13 45.54
CA LEU A 421 -0.10 -0.02 44.15
C LEU A 421 0.53 1.36 43.95
N LYS A 422 1.83 1.38 43.61
CA LYS A 422 2.53 2.55 43.12
C LYS A 422 2.45 2.58 41.60
N TYR A 423 2.19 3.75 41.01
CA TYR A 423 2.11 3.86 39.58
C TYR A 423 2.57 5.21 39.06
N ALA A 424 2.98 5.22 37.80
CA ALA A 424 3.26 6.41 37.00
C ALA A 424 2.82 6.16 35.56
N SER A 425 2.46 7.22 34.84
CA SER A 425 2.07 7.15 33.42
C SER A 425 2.77 8.24 32.63
N ALA A 426 3.15 7.95 31.41
CA ALA A 426 3.72 8.89 30.46
C ALA A 426 2.79 8.99 29.23
N GLY A 427 1.87 9.95 29.24
CA GLY A 427 0.93 10.19 28.14
C GLY A 427 -0.15 9.13 27.91
N SER A 428 -0.16 8.06 28.71
CA SER A 428 -1.10 6.95 28.59
C SER A 428 -2.51 7.31 29.03
N PRO A 429 -3.56 6.68 28.47
CA PRO A 429 -4.90 6.75 29.02
C PRO A 429 -4.94 6.40 30.51
N PRO A 430 -5.89 6.95 31.29
CA PRO A 430 -6.05 6.56 32.69
C PRO A 430 -6.38 5.09 32.82
N SER A 431 -5.58 4.30 33.56
CA SER A 431 -6.00 2.97 33.98
C SER A 431 -7.14 3.08 34.96
N VAL A 432 -8.00 2.06 35.05
CA VAL A 432 -9.22 2.10 35.85
C VAL A 432 -9.21 1.01 36.90
N LEU A 433 -9.17 1.40 38.18
CA LEU A 433 -9.36 0.49 39.32
C LEU A 433 -10.84 0.40 39.65
N ILE A 434 -11.38 -0.83 39.69
CA ILE A 434 -12.78 -1.08 39.99
C ILE A 434 -12.90 -2.01 41.20
N TYR A 435 -13.74 -1.63 42.15
CA TYR A 435 -14.18 -2.46 43.25
C TYR A 435 -15.67 -2.26 43.54
N TRP A 436 -16.29 -3.15 44.28
CA TRP A 436 -17.74 -3.11 44.55
C TRP A 436 -17.99 -2.87 46.05
N GLU A 437 -18.81 -1.86 46.35
CA GLU A 437 -19.36 -1.58 47.65
C GLU A 437 -20.89 -1.65 47.56
N ASP A 438 -21.55 -2.39 48.41
CA ASP A 438 -23.02 -2.56 48.43
C ASP A 438 -23.61 -2.89 47.03
N ASN A 439 -22.95 -3.76 46.29
CA ASN A 439 -23.26 -4.11 44.90
C ASN A 439 -23.21 -2.97 43.88
N LYS A 440 -22.61 -1.84 44.23
CA LYS A 440 -22.33 -0.74 43.31
C LYS A 440 -20.87 -0.71 42.90
N PRO A 441 -20.57 -0.57 41.61
CA PRO A 441 -19.18 -0.40 41.15
C PRO A 441 -18.69 0.99 41.53
N ILE A 442 -17.48 1.05 42.10
CA ILE A 442 -16.71 2.28 42.31
C ILE A 442 -15.53 2.23 41.38
N LEU A 443 -15.41 3.25 40.54
CA LEU A 443 -14.35 3.40 39.57
C LEU A 443 -13.41 4.52 40.00
N GLU A 444 -12.12 4.19 40.07
CA GLU A 444 -11.06 5.15 40.34
C GLU A 444 -10.10 5.21 39.14
N GLN A 445 -9.92 6.40 38.58
CA GLN A 445 -9.02 6.60 37.45
C GLN A 445 -7.62 6.82 37.97
N LEU A 446 -6.69 5.99 37.55
CA LEU A 446 -5.29 6.03 37.95
C LEU A 446 -4.46 6.68 36.83
N VAL A 447 -4.16 7.96 37.00
CA VAL A 447 -3.41 8.76 36.02
C VAL A 447 -2.45 9.71 36.75
N THR A 448 -1.29 9.88 36.15
CA THR A 448 -0.40 11.02 36.36
C THR A 448 -0.41 11.85 35.08
N SER A 449 -0.42 13.19 35.21
CA SER A 449 -0.56 14.08 34.02
C SER A 449 0.81 14.41 33.43
N ASP A 450 1.57 13.37 33.10
CA ASP A 450 2.96 13.48 32.69
C ASP A 450 3.14 13.45 31.16
N LEU A 451 4.28 13.97 30.69
CA LEU A 451 4.65 13.99 29.28
C LEU A 451 4.89 12.57 28.73
N ILE A 452 4.64 12.41 27.42
CA ILE A 452 5.00 11.19 26.69
C ILE A 452 6.53 10.98 26.70
N ILE A 453 6.96 9.74 26.54
CA ILE A 453 8.38 9.38 26.53
C ILE A 453 9.10 9.98 25.31
N GLY A 454 10.29 10.54 25.54
CA GLY A 454 11.20 10.99 24.49
C GLY A 454 11.09 12.45 24.09
N VAL A 455 10.15 13.24 24.67
CA VAL A 455 9.94 14.66 24.33
C VAL A 455 10.88 15.59 25.07
N ASP A 456 11.08 15.39 26.36
CA ASP A 456 11.99 16.20 27.18
C ASP A 456 12.81 15.30 28.10
N GLN A 457 14.08 15.14 27.79
CA GLN A 457 15.00 14.26 28.52
C GLN A 457 15.15 14.60 30.02
N SER A 458 14.91 15.84 30.40
CA SER A 458 15.03 16.33 31.76
C SER A 458 13.76 16.18 32.60
N TYR A 459 12.66 15.71 31.98
CA TYR A 459 11.37 15.59 32.65
C TYR A 459 11.39 14.56 33.77
N GLN A 460 10.79 14.92 34.90
CA GLN A 460 10.62 14.06 36.07
C GLN A 460 9.17 13.60 36.18
N TYR A 461 8.98 12.28 36.26
CA TYR A 461 7.67 11.66 36.30
C TYR A 461 7.11 11.59 37.73
N GLU A 462 5.83 11.91 37.89
CA GLU A 462 5.11 11.82 39.16
C GLU A 462 4.80 10.35 39.51
N VAL A 463 4.93 9.95 40.77
CA VAL A 463 4.48 8.66 41.30
C VAL A 463 3.29 8.88 42.20
N LYS A 464 2.22 8.12 41.99
CA LYS A 464 1.06 8.07 42.89
C LYS A 464 0.91 6.68 43.49
N GLU A 465 0.21 6.65 44.60
CA GLU A 465 -0.10 5.42 45.34
C GLU A 465 -1.60 5.30 45.55
N VAL A 466 -2.08 4.06 45.48
CA VAL A 466 -3.47 3.74 45.79
C VAL A 466 -3.57 2.43 46.54
N SER A 467 -4.51 2.34 47.50
CA SER A 467 -4.81 1.10 48.22
C SER A 467 -5.70 0.19 47.39
N VAL A 468 -5.25 -1.04 47.15
CA VAL A 468 -5.95 -2.04 46.38
C VAL A 468 -6.78 -2.95 47.29
N ARG A 469 -8.12 -2.87 47.20
CA ARG A 469 -9.01 -3.71 48.02
C ARG A 469 -9.03 -5.16 47.54
N PRO A 470 -9.36 -6.13 48.40
CA PRO A 470 -9.57 -7.51 47.98
C PRO A 470 -10.63 -7.61 46.89
N ASN A 471 -10.39 -8.48 45.88
CA ASN A 471 -11.26 -8.72 44.75
C ASN A 471 -11.47 -7.51 43.82
N SER A 472 -10.71 -6.42 43.96
CA SER A 472 -10.70 -5.35 43.01
C SER A 472 -10.03 -5.78 41.69
N ARG A 473 -10.32 -5.03 40.63
CA ARG A 473 -9.78 -5.22 39.30
C ARG A 473 -9.18 -3.94 38.81
N ILE A 474 -8.09 -4.04 38.09
CA ILE A 474 -7.52 -2.92 37.33
C ILE A 474 -7.56 -3.26 35.85
N TYR A 475 -7.91 -2.27 35.06
CA TYR A 475 -7.92 -2.34 33.58
C TYR A 475 -6.90 -1.37 33.04
N LEU A 476 -5.94 -1.90 32.25
CA LEU A 476 -5.07 -1.15 31.39
C LEU A 476 -5.54 -1.35 29.96
N PHE A 477 -5.54 -0.30 29.16
CA PHE A 477 -6.01 -0.35 27.78
C PHE A 477 -5.36 0.74 26.93
N SER A 478 -5.22 0.47 25.64
CA SER A 478 -4.86 1.47 24.62
C SER A 478 -6.08 2.30 24.22
N ASP A 479 -5.86 3.41 23.55
CA ASP A 479 -6.92 4.31 23.08
C ASP A 479 -7.87 3.64 22.06
N GLY A 480 -7.40 2.70 21.26
CA GLY A 480 -8.21 1.92 20.34
C GLY A 480 -9.33 1.09 21.00
N VAL A 481 -9.36 0.99 22.35
CA VAL A 481 -10.48 0.35 23.07
C VAL A 481 -11.72 1.25 23.16
N TYR A 482 -11.54 2.57 23.16
CA TYR A 482 -12.62 3.54 23.32
C TYR A 482 -12.68 4.61 22.21
N GLU A 483 -11.64 4.81 21.43
CA GLU A 483 -11.65 5.71 20.27
C GLU A 483 -12.19 5.01 19.00
N ILE A 484 -13.35 4.38 19.12
CA ILE A 484 -13.96 3.58 18.05
C ILE A 484 -15.00 4.40 17.30
N LYS A 485 -14.81 4.56 16.01
CA LYS A 485 -15.72 5.26 15.11
C LYS A 485 -16.85 4.35 14.67
N GLN A 486 -18.09 4.76 14.93
CA GLN A 486 -19.30 4.05 14.50
C GLN A 486 -19.65 4.41 13.05
N GLU A 487 -20.47 3.59 12.39
CA GLU A 487 -20.96 3.85 11.02
C GLU A 487 -21.69 5.20 10.87
N ASN A 488 -22.31 5.70 11.95
CA ASN A 488 -22.99 7.00 11.99
C ASN A 488 -22.05 8.19 12.30
N ASN A 489 -20.72 8.01 12.22
CA ASN A 489 -19.69 8.98 12.60
C ASN A 489 -19.66 9.38 14.10
N ARG A 490 -20.39 8.73 14.96
CA ARG A 490 -20.28 8.92 16.42
C ARG A 490 -19.10 8.09 16.94
N MET A 491 -18.29 8.65 17.83
CA MET A 491 -17.23 7.91 18.52
C MET A 491 -17.74 7.31 19.82
N LEU A 492 -17.32 6.10 20.12
CA LEU A 492 -17.35 5.57 21.48
C LEU A 492 -16.26 6.33 22.24
N GLY A 493 -16.63 7.19 23.18
CA GLY A 493 -15.66 7.93 23.96
C GLY A 493 -15.28 7.24 25.26
N PHE A 494 -14.27 7.76 25.92
CA PHE A 494 -13.79 7.24 27.21
C PHE A 494 -14.90 7.15 28.28
N ARG A 495 -15.85 8.10 28.30
CA ARG A 495 -16.97 8.12 29.24
C ARG A 495 -17.90 6.90 29.04
N GLU A 496 -18.30 6.65 27.82
CA GLU A 496 -19.15 5.50 27.48
C GLU A 496 -18.42 4.18 27.78
N PHE A 497 -17.10 4.13 27.59
CA PHE A 497 -16.30 2.97 27.96
C PHE A 497 -16.32 2.72 29.48
N LEU A 498 -16.22 3.77 30.31
CA LEU A 498 -16.38 3.64 31.78
C LEU A 498 -17.76 3.09 32.16
N GLU A 499 -18.82 3.48 31.47
CA GLU A 499 -20.16 2.94 31.66
C GLU A 499 -20.20 1.43 31.35
N ILE A 500 -19.53 0.99 30.26
CA ILE A 500 -19.40 -0.44 29.92
C ILE A 500 -18.64 -1.21 31.01
N LEU A 501 -17.54 -0.66 31.54
CA LEU A 501 -16.77 -1.26 32.62
C LEU A 501 -17.55 -1.40 33.92
N SER A 502 -18.52 -0.51 34.17
CA SER A 502 -19.37 -0.51 35.38
C SER A 502 -20.38 -1.65 35.41
N ILE A 503 -20.61 -2.31 34.29
CA ILE A 503 -21.63 -3.39 34.20
C ILE A 503 -21.04 -4.69 34.81
N PRO A 504 -21.68 -5.33 35.75
CA PRO A 504 -21.21 -6.56 36.34
C PRO A 504 -20.92 -7.66 35.30
N PRO A 505 -19.83 -8.46 35.50
CA PRO A 505 -19.50 -9.54 34.59
C PRO A 505 -20.56 -10.64 34.55
N GLN A 506 -20.72 -11.25 33.40
CA GLN A 506 -21.56 -12.46 33.26
C GLN A 506 -20.76 -13.70 33.70
N GLN A 507 -21.44 -14.71 34.24
CA GLN A 507 -20.79 -15.85 34.90
C GLN A 507 -20.06 -16.82 33.95
N ASP A 508 -20.51 -16.91 32.68
CA ASP A 508 -20.07 -17.97 31.75
C ASP A 508 -18.96 -17.58 30.77
N ILE A 509 -18.57 -16.31 30.72
CA ILE A 509 -17.60 -15.77 29.75
C ILE A 509 -16.54 -14.96 30.50
N SER A 510 -15.29 -14.96 30.03
CA SER A 510 -14.25 -14.12 30.63
C SER A 510 -14.65 -12.64 30.58
N ASN A 511 -14.30 -11.89 31.60
CA ASN A 511 -14.76 -10.51 31.73
C ASN A 511 -14.26 -9.60 30.61
N VAL A 512 -13.03 -9.77 30.17
CA VAL A 512 -12.49 -9.00 29.02
C VAL A 512 -13.26 -9.30 27.73
N ASN A 513 -13.66 -10.56 27.49
CA ASN A 513 -14.49 -10.93 26.34
C ASN A 513 -15.91 -10.35 26.46
N ASN A 514 -16.49 -10.29 27.66
CA ASN A 514 -17.75 -9.60 27.89
C ASN A 514 -17.68 -8.12 27.53
N ILE A 515 -16.59 -7.44 27.93
CA ILE A 515 -16.35 -6.04 27.60
C ILE A 515 -16.25 -5.86 26.09
N LEU A 516 -15.46 -6.71 25.41
CA LEU A 516 -15.34 -6.68 23.94
C LEU A 516 -16.70 -6.83 23.25
N LEU A 517 -17.49 -7.84 23.63
CA LEU A 517 -18.82 -8.06 23.04
C LEU A 517 -19.76 -6.86 23.25
N ARG A 518 -19.69 -6.20 24.40
CA ARG A 518 -20.46 -4.98 24.67
C ARG A 518 -20.03 -3.81 23.81
N ILE A 519 -18.70 -3.62 23.64
CA ILE A 519 -18.13 -2.60 22.75
C ILE A 519 -18.61 -2.86 21.31
N GLN A 520 -18.48 -4.09 20.83
CA GLN A 520 -18.93 -4.47 19.48
C GLN A 520 -20.45 -4.29 19.33
N GLY A 521 -21.25 -4.68 20.32
CA GLY A 521 -22.69 -4.48 20.32
C GLY A 521 -23.12 -3.01 20.36
N PHE A 522 -22.32 -2.13 21.01
CA PHE A 522 -22.58 -0.71 21.07
C PHE A 522 -22.14 0.02 19.79
N THR A 523 -21.02 -0.39 19.21
CA THR A 523 -20.41 0.29 18.05
C THR A 523 -20.86 -0.28 16.71
N GLY A 524 -21.26 -1.54 16.65
CA GLY A 524 -21.53 -2.28 15.40
C GLY A 524 -20.25 -2.70 14.65
N VAL A 525 -19.06 -2.45 15.20
CA VAL A 525 -17.77 -2.66 14.55
C VAL A 525 -17.18 -4.01 14.95
N GLU A 526 -16.84 -4.85 13.97
CA GLU A 526 -16.16 -6.13 14.18
C GLU A 526 -14.63 -6.02 14.03
N HIS A 527 -14.15 -5.07 13.23
CA HIS A 527 -12.74 -4.80 12.98
C HIS A 527 -12.37 -3.39 13.42
N PHE A 528 -11.36 -3.28 14.23
CA PHE A 528 -10.90 -2.00 14.78
C PHE A 528 -9.88 -1.33 13.86
N GLU A 529 -9.97 0.00 13.74
CA GLU A 529 -9.05 0.82 12.93
C GLU A 529 -7.70 1.01 13.64
N ASP A 530 -7.68 0.95 14.97
CA ASP A 530 -6.49 1.05 15.80
C ASP A 530 -6.26 -0.21 16.64
N ASP A 531 -5.11 -0.32 17.27
CA ASP A 531 -4.73 -1.46 18.10
C ASP A 531 -5.65 -1.54 19.33
N PHE A 532 -6.29 -2.69 19.51
CA PHE A 532 -7.22 -2.95 20.60
C PHE A 532 -6.56 -3.84 21.65
N THR A 533 -6.02 -3.24 22.70
CA THR A 533 -5.41 -3.94 23.83
C THR A 533 -6.15 -3.63 25.11
N LEU A 534 -6.67 -4.67 25.77
CA LEU A 534 -7.34 -4.59 27.05
C LEU A 534 -6.77 -5.64 27.99
N LEU A 535 -6.13 -5.21 29.09
CA LEU A 535 -5.55 -6.05 30.12
C LEU A 535 -6.36 -5.90 31.42
N GLU A 536 -6.84 -7.01 31.99
CA GLU A 536 -7.46 -7.09 33.30
C GLU A 536 -6.48 -7.76 34.30
N LEU A 537 -6.27 -7.14 35.43
CA LEU A 537 -5.64 -7.76 36.59
C LEU A 537 -6.65 -7.79 37.74
N ARG A 538 -6.81 -8.94 38.37
CA ARG A 538 -7.66 -9.10 39.56
C ARG A 538 -6.83 -9.46 40.77
N PHE A 539 -7.02 -8.74 41.87
CA PHE A 539 -6.30 -8.87 43.12
C PHE A 539 -7.14 -9.64 44.13
N HIS A 540 -6.69 -10.85 44.53
CA HIS A 540 -7.39 -11.73 45.45
C HIS A 540 -7.14 -11.42 46.91
#